data_0239060131c82927d52506e004c99e22
#
_entry.id   0239060131c82927d52506e004c99e22
#
_cell.length_a   1.000
_cell.length_b   1.000
_cell.length_c   1.000
_cell.angle_alpha   90.00
_cell.angle_beta   90.00
_cell.angle_gamma   90.00
#
_symmetry.space_group_name_H-M   'P 1'
#
loop_
_entity.id
_entity.type
_entity.pdbx_description
1 polymer ?
#
loop_
_entity_poly.entity_id
_entity_poly.type
_entity_poly.pdbx_seq_one_letter_code
_entity_poly.pdbx_strand_id
1 'polypeptide(L)'
;KPDKYDGKWSLRGGNIVIMDPDTSALIAVGTAKETVFSFGHEQKPVFCLFSCDDRNCGEYKIDGNKCIFRVFFSDEQVERLKKGLGPYALVVLDPEEFFVRIDKAFQRQGIIYKKGYVIYNDGNSVNRVGAIMSDWDNIAFNKRATDFDYQQEFRFLVMNRSVEDHLSIPIDDLHDITKIISTDELKQIRIEYRQEFTQVDG
;
A
#
# COMPACT_ATOMS: atom_id res chain seq x y z
N LYS A 1 14.45 -8.00 1.29
CA LYS A 1 14.49 -8.28 2.75
C LYS A 1 13.16 -7.84 3.33
N PRO A 2 12.40 -8.73 3.99
CA PRO A 2 11.11 -8.34 4.53
C PRO A 2 11.26 -7.19 5.53
N ASP A 3 10.27 -6.29 5.57
CA ASP A 3 10.22 -5.23 6.55
C ASP A 3 9.91 -5.84 7.94
N LYS A 4 10.88 -5.85 8.83
CA LYS A 4 10.70 -6.38 10.19
C LYS A 4 9.69 -5.59 11.03
N TYR A 5 9.23 -4.43 10.53
CA TYR A 5 8.24 -3.57 11.17
C TYR A 5 6.90 -3.57 10.43
N ASP A 6 6.72 -4.40 9.40
CA ASP A 6 5.42 -4.51 8.73
C ASP A 6 4.37 -5.00 9.73
N GLY A 7 3.26 -4.29 9.86
CA GLY A 7 2.27 -4.54 10.90
C GLY A 7 2.68 -4.15 12.33
N LYS A 8 3.82 -3.46 12.51
CA LYS A 8 4.32 -2.97 13.79
C LYS A 8 4.56 -1.48 13.74
N TRP A 9 4.50 -0.86 14.90
CA TRP A 9 4.81 0.54 15.06
C TRP A 9 6.03 0.72 15.96
N SER A 10 6.98 1.56 15.57
CA SER A 10 8.13 1.91 16.40
C SER A 10 8.22 3.41 16.65
N LEU A 11 8.50 3.77 17.88
CA LEU A 11 8.90 5.12 18.30
C LEU A 11 10.39 5.11 18.61
N ARG A 12 11.13 6.04 18.03
CA ARG A 12 12.56 6.24 18.32
C ARG A 12 12.75 7.30 19.37
N GLY A 13 13.47 6.93 20.40
CA GLY A 13 13.73 7.78 21.54
C GLY A 13 12.47 8.02 22.38
N GLY A 14 12.62 8.57 23.54
CA GLY A 14 11.52 9.01 24.37
C GLY A 14 11.64 8.58 25.82
N ASN A 15 10.87 9.24 26.65
CA ASN A 15 10.66 8.84 28.04
C ASN A 15 9.48 7.88 28.08
N ILE A 16 9.67 6.75 28.72
CA ILE A 16 8.61 5.81 29.00
C ILE A 16 8.13 6.09 30.42
N VAL A 17 6.84 6.36 30.56
CA VAL A 17 6.18 6.50 31.84
C VAL A 17 5.21 5.34 31.99
N ILE A 18 5.41 4.52 33.01
CA ILE A 18 4.53 3.41 33.32
C ILE A 18 3.67 3.83 34.50
N MET A 19 2.37 3.80 34.30
CA MET A 19 1.38 4.17 35.32
C MET A 19 0.47 2.97 35.61
N ASP A 20 0.03 2.88 36.84
CA ASP A 20 -1.00 1.93 37.23
C ASP A 20 -2.32 2.32 36.55
N PRO A 21 -2.99 1.39 35.84
CA PRO A 21 -4.17 1.71 35.05
C PRO A 21 -5.40 2.08 35.93
N ASP A 22 -5.48 1.59 37.14
CA ASP A 22 -6.63 1.80 38.03
C ASP A 22 -6.47 3.05 38.90
N THR A 23 -5.26 3.29 39.39
CA THR A 23 -4.96 4.38 40.32
C THR A 23 -4.31 5.60 39.69
N SER A 24 -3.85 5.48 38.44
CA SER A 24 -3.00 6.47 37.76
C SER A 24 -1.69 6.80 38.50
N ALA A 25 -1.30 5.94 39.44
CA ALA A 25 -0.04 6.11 40.15
C ALA A 25 1.16 5.83 39.23
N LEU A 26 2.22 6.63 39.37
CA LEU A 26 3.46 6.43 38.68
C LEU A 26 4.17 5.17 39.20
N ILE A 27 4.37 4.18 38.32
CA ILE A 27 5.09 2.94 38.64
C ILE A 27 6.57 3.09 38.33
N ALA A 28 6.90 3.57 37.13
CA ALA A 28 8.27 3.71 36.67
C ALA A 28 8.44 4.79 35.59
N VAL A 29 9.63 5.35 35.51
CA VAL A 29 10.08 6.22 34.41
C VAL A 29 11.39 5.67 33.85
N GLY A 30 11.49 5.60 32.54
CA GLY A 30 12.70 5.15 31.87
C GLY A 30 12.88 5.88 30.52
N THR A 31 14.01 5.62 29.88
CA THR A 31 14.28 6.07 28.51
C THR A 31 14.45 4.87 27.61
N ALA A 32 13.89 4.92 26.42
CA ALA A 32 14.10 3.89 25.40
C ALA A 32 14.74 4.48 24.15
N LYS A 33 15.71 3.78 23.59
CA LYS A 33 16.25 4.12 22.27
C LYS A 33 15.24 3.89 21.17
N GLU A 34 14.47 2.83 21.28
CA GLU A 34 13.38 2.48 20.38
C GLU A 34 12.34 1.64 21.16
N THR A 35 11.07 1.95 21.00
CA THR A 35 9.94 1.17 21.50
C THR A 35 9.16 0.64 20.32
N VAL A 36 8.93 -0.68 20.27
CA VAL A 36 8.16 -1.33 19.20
C VAL A 36 6.86 -1.83 19.77
N PHE A 37 5.77 -1.44 19.13
CA PHE A 37 4.41 -1.91 19.44
C PHE A 37 3.97 -2.92 18.39
N SER A 38 3.44 -4.05 18.83
CA SER A 38 2.83 -5.08 17.99
C SER A 38 1.36 -5.20 18.38
N PHE A 39 0.50 -5.20 17.37
CA PHE A 39 -0.96 -5.23 17.55
C PHE A 39 -1.58 -6.48 16.92
N GLY A 40 -0.78 -7.52 16.65
CA GLY A 40 -1.25 -8.78 16.07
C GLY A 40 -1.57 -8.70 14.57
N HIS A 41 -1.12 -7.65 13.88
CA HIS A 41 -1.30 -7.53 12.43
C HIS A 41 -0.26 -8.30 11.62
N GLU A 42 0.81 -8.79 12.24
CA GLU A 42 1.92 -9.50 11.57
C GLU A 42 1.49 -10.81 10.91
N GLN A 43 0.40 -11.40 11.40
CA GLN A 43 -0.17 -12.65 10.86
C GLN A 43 -1.37 -12.42 9.94
N LYS A 44 -1.78 -11.16 9.73
CA LYS A 44 -2.89 -10.86 8.82
C LYS A 44 -2.39 -10.84 7.38
N PRO A 45 -3.05 -11.58 6.47
CA PRO A 45 -2.66 -11.57 5.07
C PRO A 45 -2.82 -10.18 4.46
N VAL A 46 -1.80 -9.77 3.71
CA VAL A 46 -1.79 -8.51 2.97
C VAL A 46 -1.54 -8.82 1.50
N PHE A 47 -2.35 -8.24 0.62
CA PHE A 47 -2.10 -8.23 -0.81
C PHE A 47 -1.75 -6.80 -1.24
N CYS A 48 -0.61 -6.63 -1.89
CA CYS A 48 -0.09 -5.32 -2.26
C CYS A 48 -0.05 -5.16 -3.77
N LEU A 49 -0.45 -3.99 -4.24
CA LEU A 49 -0.31 -3.54 -5.62
C LEU A 49 0.61 -2.32 -5.63
N PHE A 50 1.41 -2.17 -6.68
CA PHE A 50 2.03 -0.88 -6.98
C PHE A 50 0.94 0.06 -7.53
N SER A 51 0.82 1.26 -6.97
CA SER A 51 -0.15 2.25 -7.43
C SER A 51 0.49 3.21 -8.42
N CYS A 52 -0.03 3.23 -9.65
CA CYS A 52 0.24 4.30 -10.61
C CYS A 52 -0.86 5.37 -10.44
N ASP A 53 -0.53 6.49 -9.82
CA ASP A 53 -1.43 7.62 -9.63
C ASP A 53 -0.73 8.94 -10.03
N ASP A 54 -1.30 10.07 -9.64
CA ASP A 54 -0.78 11.40 -9.94
C ASP A 54 0.68 11.63 -9.47
N ARG A 55 1.12 10.90 -8.43
CA ARG A 55 2.51 10.95 -7.94
C ARG A 55 3.51 10.40 -8.94
N ASN A 56 3.07 9.50 -9.83
CA ASN A 56 3.89 8.89 -10.89
C ASN A 56 3.63 9.50 -12.26
N CYS A 57 2.55 10.30 -12.40
CA CYS A 57 2.24 10.96 -13.65
C CYS A 57 3.24 12.09 -13.89
N GLY A 58 4.13 11.89 -14.86
CA GLY A 58 4.99 12.92 -15.40
C GLY A 58 4.26 13.81 -16.39
N GLU A 59 4.92 14.09 -17.50
CA GLU A 59 4.35 14.92 -18.58
C GLU A 59 3.03 14.33 -19.11
N TYR A 60 2.04 15.19 -19.30
CA TYR A 60 0.83 14.85 -20.00
C TYR A 60 0.75 15.58 -21.35
N LYS A 61 0.14 14.95 -22.32
CA LYS A 61 -0.14 15.55 -23.65
C LYS A 61 -1.64 15.47 -23.91
N ILE A 62 -2.22 16.59 -24.31
CA ILE A 62 -3.59 16.63 -24.79
C ILE A 62 -3.56 16.53 -26.31
N ASP A 63 -4.30 15.58 -26.88
CA ASP A 63 -4.44 15.35 -28.30
C ASP A 63 -5.92 15.11 -28.64
N GLY A 64 -6.59 16.17 -29.09
CA GLY A 64 -8.03 16.19 -29.29
C GLY A 64 -8.79 15.97 -27.98
N ASN A 65 -9.56 14.89 -27.89
CA ASN A 65 -10.30 14.47 -26.70
C ASN A 65 -9.55 13.46 -25.81
N LYS A 66 -8.25 13.26 -26.09
CA LYS A 66 -7.41 12.32 -25.36
C LYS A 66 -6.42 13.06 -24.48
N CYS A 67 -6.27 12.59 -23.26
CA CYS A 67 -5.19 12.99 -22.36
C CYS A 67 -4.25 11.79 -22.21
N ILE A 68 -3.00 11.95 -22.60
CA ILE A 68 -1.99 10.89 -22.53
C ILE A 68 -1.04 11.24 -21.41
N PHE A 69 -0.99 10.40 -20.40
CA PHE A 69 -0.06 10.49 -19.29
C PHE A 69 1.09 9.53 -19.50
N ARG A 70 2.30 10.00 -19.27
CA ARG A 70 3.46 9.13 -19.17
C ARG A 70 3.71 8.81 -17.71
N VAL A 71 3.64 7.52 -17.37
CA VAL A 71 4.05 7.07 -16.04
C VAL A 71 5.56 7.15 -15.95
N PHE A 72 6.05 7.79 -14.91
CA PHE A 72 7.47 7.99 -14.70
C PHE A 72 8.00 7.02 -13.65
N PHE A 73 8.94 6.17 -14.06
CA PHE A 73 9.75 5.36 -13.17
C PHE A 73 11.22 5.78 -13.33
N SER A 74 11.87 6.15 -12.23
CA SER A 74 13.32 6.37 -12.25
C SER A 74 14.08 5.06 -12.43
N ASP A 75 15.31 5.13 -12.92
CA ASP A 75 16.20 3.97 -13.06
C ASP A 75 16.40 3.26 -11.73
N GLU A 76 16.63 4.02 -10.67
CA GLU A 76 16.80 3.50 -9.31
C GLU A 76 15.53 2.77 -8.84
N GLN A 77 14.35 3.32 -9.08
CA GLN A 77 13.08 2.70 -8.70
C GLN A 77 12.88 1.37 -9.42
N VAL A 78 13.12 1.31 -10.73
CA VAL A 78 13.00 0.08 -11.51
C VAL A 78 13.98 -0.98 -11.00
N GLU A 79 15.24 -0.62 -10.75
CA GLU A 79 16.24 -1.56 -10.20
C GLU A 79 15.85 -2.07 -8.80
N ARG A 80 15.32 -1.21 -7.94
CA ARG A 80 14.84 -1.61 -6.61
C ARG A 80 13.63 -2.54 -6.69
N LEU A 81 12.65 -2.25 -7.56
CA LEU A 81 11.49 -3.11 -7.81
C LEU A 81 11.93 -4.47 -8.36
N LYS A 82 12.79 -4.49 -9.39
CA LYS A 82 13.33 -5.71 -9.99
C LYS A 82 14.07 -6.57 -8.99
N LYS A 83 14.91 -5.97 -8.16
CA LYS A 83 15.68 -6.67 -7.12
C LYS A 83 14.80 -7.20 -5.98
N GLY A 84 13.76 -6.46 -5.60
CA GLY A 84 12.89 -6.78 -4.48
C GLY A 84 11.72 -7.69 -4.83
N LEU A 85 11.13 -7.52 -6.02
CA LEU A 85 9.89 -8.17 -6.42
C LEU A 85 10.05 -9.10 -7.64
N GLY A 86 11.13 -8.96 -8.41
CA GLY A 86 11.44 -9.85 -9.52
C GLY A 86 11.45 -9.17 -10.90
N PRO A 87 11.80 -9.95 -11.95
CA PRO A 87 12.05 -9.40 -13.28
C PRO A 87 10.77 -9.17 -14.12
N TYR A 88 9.59 -9.52 -13.59
CA TYR A 88 8.32 -9.38 -14.28
C TYR A 88 7.32 -8.59 -13.45
N ALA A 89 6.45 -7.85 -14.13
CA ALA A 89 5.34 -7.14 -13.54
C ALA A 89 4.02 -7.54 -14.23
N LEU A 90 2.98 -7.74 -13.43
CA LEU A 90 1.61 -7.87 -13.92
C LEU A 90 0.98 -6.47 -13.92
N VAL A 91 0.66 -5.97 -15.08
CA VAL A 91 -0.01 -4.67 -15.26
C VAL A 91 -1.51 -4.90 -15.34
N VAL A 92 -2.27 -4.24 -14.46
CA VAL A 92 -3.73 -4.23 -14.51
C VAL A 92 -4.16 -3.12 -15.47
N LEU A 93 -4.85 -3.50 -16.55
CA LEU A 93 -5.29 -2.59 -17.61
C LEU A 93 -6.67 -1.98 -17.30
N ASP A 94 -7.49 -2.70 -16.55
CA ASP A 94 -8.80 -2.25 -16.07
C ASP A 94 -8.86 -2.40 -14.55
N PRO A 95 -8.50 -1.35 -13.78
CA PRO A 95 -8.51 -1.39 -12.33
C PRO A 95 -9.91 -1.56 -11.72
N GLU A 96 -10.96 -1.01 -12.36
CA GLU A 96 -12.32 -1.10 -11.84
C GLU A 96 -12.81 -2.54 -11.89
N GLU A 97 -12.71 -3.20 -13.04
CA GLU A 97 -13.10 -4.61 -13.17
C GLU A 97 -12.21 -5.52 -12.32
N PHE A 98 -10.92 -5.21 -12.18
CA PHE A 98 -10.02 -5.95 -11.30
C PHE A 98 -10.49 -5.92 -9.84
N PHE A 99 -10.87 -4.74 -9.33
CA PHE A 99 -11.41 -4.62 -7.98
C PHE A 99 -12.75 -5.35 -7.82
N VAL A 100 -13.62 -5.30 -8.83
CA VAL A 100 -14.89 -6.06 -8.83
C VAL A 100 -14.62 -7.56 -8.71
N ARG A 101 -13.64 -8.10 -9.45
CA ARG A 101 -13.28 -9.54 -9.37
C ARG A 101 -12.69 -9.91 -8.02
N ILE A 102 -11.83 -9.06 -7.45
CA ILE A 102 -11.30 -9.26 -6.09
C ILE A 102 -12.45 -9.25 -5.07
N ASP A 103 -13.32 -8.26 -5.11
CA ASP A 103 -14.44 -8.13 -4.18
C ASP A 103 -15.36 -9.36 -4.23
N LYS A 104 -15.69 -9.84 -5.43
CA LYS A 104 -16.45 -11.10 -5.62
C LYS A 104 -15.72 -12.32 -5.04
N ALA A 105 -14.40 -12.42 -5.26
CA ALA A 105 -13.61 -13.53 -4.74
C ALA A 105 -13.57 -13.52 -3.21
N PHE A 106 -13.41 -12.35 -2.60
CA PHE A 106 -13.42 -12.17 -1.15
C PHE A 106 -14.78 -12.50 -0.56
N GLN A 107 -15.87 -12.01 -1.17
CA GLN A 107 -17.24 -12.31 -0.74
C GLN A 107 -17.54 -13.82 -0.79
N ARG A 108 -17.16 -14.51 -1.88
CA ARG A 108 -17.35 -15.97 -1.99
C ARG A 108 -16.69 -16.77 -0.87
N GLN A 109 -15.61 -16.23 -0.30
CA GLN A 109 -14.88 -16.88 0.79
C GLN A 109 -15.19 -16.30 2.18
N GLY A 110 -16.13 -15.37 2.29
CA GLY A 110 -16.48 -14.71 3.54
C GLY A 110 -15.30 -13.93 4.14
N ILE A 111 -14.46 -13.35 3.29
CA ILE A 111 -13.32 -12.53 3.71
C ILE A 111 -13.78 -11.11 4.00
N ILE A 112 -13.45 -10.64 5.20
CA ILE A 112 -13.60 -9.23 5.58
C ILE A 112 -12.25 -8.57 5.41
N TYR A 113 -12.20 -7.42 4.74
CA TYR A 113 -10.94 -6.74 4.44
C TYR A 113 -11.09 -5.21 4.52
N LYS A 114 -9.95 -4.55 4.68
CA LYS A 114 -9.76 -3.10 4.45
C LYS A 114 -8.85 -2.90 3.27
N LYS A 115 -9.02 -1.79 2.55
CA LYS A 115 -8.12 -1.43 1.44
C LYS A 115 -7.77 0.06 1.49
N GLY A 116 -6.58 0.41 1.04
CA GLY A 116 -6.12 1.79 0.99
C GLY A 116 -4.67 1.94 0.57
N TYR A 117 -4.26 3.19 0.40
CA TYR A 117 -2.88 3.54 0.10
C TYR A 117 -2.00 3.42 1.34
N VAL A 118 -0.76 2.98 1.14
CA VAL A 118 0.26 3.01 2.18
C VAL A 118 0.80 4.43 2.32
N ILE A 119 0.85 4.90 3.55
CA ILE A 119 1.43 6.18 3.92
C ILE A 119 2.90 5.93 4.29
N TYR A 120 3.79 6.60 3.57
CA TYR A 120 5.22 6.54 3.79
C TYR A 120 5.67 7.74 4.60
N ASN A 121 6.29 7.50 5.75
CA ASN A 121 6.88 8.57 6.55
C ASN A 121 8.04 8.05 7.40
N ASP A 122 9.01 8.92 7.65
CA ASP A 122 10.13 8.65 8.54
C ASP A 122 9.91 9.39 9.86
N GLY A 123 9.66 8.65 10.91
CA GLY A 123 9.70 9.21 12.23
C GLY A 123 8.38 9.28 13.00
N ASN A 124 8.46 9.99 14.12
CA ASN A 124 7.43 10.12 15.14
C ASN A 124 6.52 11.30 14.87
N SER A 125 5.97 11.43 13.66
CA SER A 125 5.05 12.52 13.42
C SER A 125 3.79 12.38 14.28
N VAL A 126 3.35 13.46 14.89
CA VAL A 126 2.11 13.49 15.69
C VAL A 126 0.91 13.01 14.88
N ASN A 127 0.89 13.34 13.57
CA ASN A 127 -0.16 12.91 12.66
C ASN A 127 -0.20 11.39 12.47
N ARG A 128 0.98 10.75 12.38
CA ARG A 128 1.06 9.28 12.30
C ARG A 128 0.56 8.62 13.57
N VAL A 129 0.98 9.13 14.72
CA VAL A 129 0.52 8.65 16.02
C VAL A 129 -1.01 8.79 16.11
N GLY A 130 -1.55 9.96 15.79
CA GLY A 130 -2.99 10.22 15.80
C GLY A 130 -3.77 9.27 14.89
N ALA A 131 -3.28 9.04 13.66
CA ALA A 131 -3.92 8.14 12.71
C ALA A 131 -3.95 6.68 13.19
N ILE A 132 -2.86 6.20 13.81
CA ILE A 132 -2.80 4.84 14.37
C ILE A 132 -3.69 4.74 15.63
N MET A 133 -3.69 5.74 16.49
CA MET A 133 -4.50 5.74 17.71
C MET A 133 -6.01 5.84 17.42
N SER A 134 -6.41 6.47 16.31
CA SER A 134 -7.83 6.53 15.92
C SER A 134 -8.34 5.21 15.34
N ASP A 135 -7.47 4.42 14.70
CA ASP A 135 -7.78 3.10 14.15
C ASP A 135 -6.50 2.26 14.07
N TRP A 136 -6.39 1.24 14.93
CA TRP A 136 -5.22 0.37 15.01
C TRP A 136 -4.89 -0.38 13.71
N ASP A 137 -5.89 -0.59 12.84
CA ASP A 137 -5.66 -1.21 11.55
C ASP A 137 -4.82 -0.33 10.62
N ASN A 138 -4.79 0.98 10.86
CA ASN A 138 -3.97 1.91 10.08
C ASN A 138 -2.47 1.61 10.18
N ILE A 139 -2.03 0.84 11.18
CA ILE A 139 -0.62 0.42 11.28
C ILE A 139 -0.19 -0.41 10.06
N ALA A 140 -1.10 -1.22 9.50
CA ALA A 140 -0.82 -2.01 8.30
C ALA A 140 -0.68 -1.17 7.03
N PHE A 141 -1.16 0.09 7.06
CA PHE A 141 -1.07 1.04 5.95
C PHE A 141 0.00 2.11 6.16
N ASN A 142 0.95 1.87 7.07
CA ASN A 142 2.05 2.78 7.34
C ASN A 142 3.39 2.07 7.18
N LYS A 143 4.27 2.63 6.35
CA LYS A 143 5.64 2.15 6.15
C LYS A 143 6.66 3.27 6.34
N ARG A 144 7.90 2.87 6.56
CA ARG A 144 9.03 3.79 6.61
C ARG A 144 9.38 4.27 5.20
N ALA A 145 9.41 5.60 5.01
CA ALA A 145 9.70 6.21 3.71
C ALA A 145 11.12 5.86 3.23
N THR A 146 12.14 6.07 4.05
CA THR A 146 13.55 5.87 3.71
C THR A 146 13.85 4.53 3.01
N ASP A 147 13.13 3.47 3.41
CA ASP A 147 13.41 2.12 2.91
C ASP A 147 12.42 1.66 1.84
N PHE A 148 11.18 2.16 1.84
CA PHE A 148 10.06 1.52 1.12
C PHE A 148 9.19 2.45 0.26
N ASP A 149 9.41 3.77 0.26
CA ASP A 149 8.61 4.74 -0.49
C ASP A 149 8.53 4.44 -2.01
N TYR A 150 9.58 3.83 -2.55
CA TYR A 150 9.64 3.43 -3.96
C TYR A 150 8.57 2.38 -4.34
N GLN A 151 7.96 1.71 -3.36
CA GLN A 151 6.95 0.66 -3.59
C GLN A 151 5.57 1.23 -3.88
N GLN A 152 5.25 2.44 -3.40
CA GLN A 152 3.99 3.16 -3.65
C GLN A 152 2.77 2.24 -3.59
N GLU A 153 2.63 1.53 -2.47
CA GLU A 153 1.68 0.44 -2.36
C GLU A 153 0.24 0.92 -2.16
N PHE A 154 -0.66 0.22 -2.83
CA PHE A 154 -2.06 0.08 -2.46
C PHE A 154 -2.27 -1.31 -1.87
N ARG A 155 -2.89 -1.41 -0.70
CA ARG A 155 -3.02 -2.67 0.05
C ARG A 155 -4.46 -3.10 0.24
N PHE A 156 -4.63 -4.45 0.26
CA PHE A 156 -5.77 -5.12 0.84
C PHE A 156 -5.30 -5.84 2.09
N LEU A 157 -5.88 -5.51 3.24
CA LEU A 157 -5.61 -6.16 4.53
C LEU A 157 -6.79 -7.07 4.87
N VAL A 158 -6.55 -8.37 5.00
CA VAL A 158 -7.58 -9.32 5.44
C VAL A 158 -7.75 -9.22 6.95
N MET A 159 -8.98 -8.97 7.40
CA MET A 159 -9.28 -8.66 8.80
C MET A 159 -9.61 -9.89 9.63
N ASN A 160 -10.34 -10.86 9.05
CA ASN A 160 -10.92 -12.01 9.75
C ASN A 160 -10.17 -13.34 9.50
N ARG A 161 -8.95 -13.27 9.02
CA ARG A 161 -8.06 -14.43 8.86
C ARG A 161 -6.69 -14.08 9.43
N SER A 162 -6.03 -15.10 10.00
CA SER A 162 -4.61 -15.08 10.34
C SER A 162 -3.97 -16.33 9.76
N VAL A 163 -2.76 -16.21 9.24
CA VAL A 163 -2.02 -17.31 8.61
C VAL A 163 -0.57 -17.27 9.05
N GLU A 164 0.07 -18.44 9.09
CA GLU A 164 1.49 -18.53 9.41
C GLU A 164 2.36 -18.27 8.18
N ASP A 165 1.85 -18.56 6.97
CA ASP A 165 2.61 -18.42 5.72
C ASP A 165 1.84 -17.53 4.74
N HIS A 166 0.87 -18.08 4.00
CA HIS A 166 0.14 -17.32 2.99
C HIS A 166 -1.34 -17.72 2.91
N LEU A 167 -2.15 -16.82 2.36
CA LEU A 167 -3.54 -17.05 2.02
C LEU A 167 -3.71 -17.02 0.49
N SER A 168 -4.08 -18.17 -0.10
CA SER A 168 -4.41 -18.23 -1.52
C SER A 168 -5.90 -18.04 -1.72
N ILE A 169 -6.25 -17.09 -2.59
CA ILE A 169 -7.63 -16.75 -2.93
C ILE A 169 -7.80 -16.89 -4.44
N PRO A 170 -8.57 -17.86 -4.93
CA PRO A 170 -8.86 -17.97 -6.36
C PRO A 170 -9.67 -16.74 -6.82
N ILE A 171 -9.13 -16.03 -7.79
CA ILE A 171 -9.81 -14.96 -8.52
C ILE A 171 -10.20 -15.52 -9.89
N ASP A 172 -11.27 -15.01 -10.48
CA ASP A 172 -11.67 -15.38 -11.84
C ASP A 172 -10.57 -15.01 -12.85
N ASP A 173 -10.69 -15.48 -14.08
CA ASP A 173 -9.70 -15.21 -15.14
C ASP A 173 -9.37 -13.70 -15.23
N LEU A 174 -8.10 -13.37 -15.30
CA LEU A 174 -7.60 -11.99 -15.38
C LEU A 174 -6.94 -11.67 -16.72
N HIS A 175 -6.88 -12.62 -17.67
CA HIS A 175 -6.16 -12.43 -18.93
C HIS A 175 -6.69 -11.30 -19.78
N ASP A 176 -7.99 -11.02 -19.70
CA ASP A 176 -8.67 -9.95 -20.46
C ASP A 176 -8.37 -8.54 -19.93
N ILE A 177 -7.99 -8.43 -18.66
CA ILE A 177 -7.76 -7.14 -17.98
C ILE A 177 -6.32 -6.97 -17.46
N THR A 178 -5.42 -7.90 -17.75
CA THR A 178 -4.03 -7.80 -17.31
C THR A 178 -3.03 -8.12 -18.41
N LYS A 179 -1.80 -7.65 -18.24
CA LYS A 179 -0.67 -7.96 -19.11
C LYS A 179 0.59 -8.17 -18.30
N ILE A 180 1.32 -9.24 -18.60
CA ILE A 180 2.66 -9.45 -18.04
C ILE A 180 3.68 -8.73 -18.92
N ILE A 181 4.55 -7.96 -18.32
CA ILE A 181 5.66 -7.26 -18.95
C ILE A 181 6.96 -7.52 -18.18
N SER A 182 8.10 -7.26 -18.81
CA SER A 182 9.36 -7.16 -18.06
C SER A 182 9.34 -5.93 -17.14
N THR A 183 9.96 -6.03 -15.97
CA THR A 183 10.10 -4.87 -15.06
C THR A 183 10.88 -3.72 -15.74
N ASP A 184 11.77 -4.02 -16.68
CA ASP A 184 12.50 -3.02 -17.47
C ASP A 184 11.57 -2.21 -18.40
N GLU A 185 10.43 -2.79 -18.83
CA GLU A 185 9.44 -2.11 -19.67
C GLU A 185 8.54 -1.14 -18.89
N LEU A 186 8.59 -1.12 -17.56
CA LEU A 186 7.82 -0.17 -16.74
C LEU A 186 8.05 1.29 -17.16
N LYS A 187 9.27 1.63 -17.59
CA LYS A 187 9.61 2.98 -18.10
C LYS A 187 8.89 3.36 -19.40
N GLN A 188 8.27 2.40 -20.07
CA GLN A 188 7.57 2.60 -21.34
C GLN A 188 6.06 2.70 -21.16
N ILE A 189 5.55 2.53 -19.92
CA ILE A 189 4.12 2.58 -19.66
C ILE A 189 3.59 3.99 -19.97
N ARG A 190 2.52 4.02 -20.73
CA ARG A 190 1.72 5.21 -21.02
C ARG A 190 0.27 4.90 -20.71
N ILE A 191 -0.38 5.79 -20.00
CA ILE A 191 -1.81 5.72 -19.72
C ILE A 191 -2.48 6.71 -20.65
N GLU A 192 -3.39 6.23 -21.48
CA GLU A 192 -4.22 7.05 -22.36
C GLU A 192 -5.62 7.13 -21.76
N TYR A 193 -5.99 8.32 -21.32
CA TYR A 193 -7.34 8.62 -20.86
C TYR A 193 -8.11 9.29 -21.99
N ARG A 194 -9.24 8.71 -22.38
CA ARG A 194 -10.15 9.27 -23.37
C ARG A 194 -11.38 9.79 -22.64
N GLN A 195 -11.56 11.09 -22.65
CA GLN A 195 -12.79 11.70 -22.17
C GLN A 195 -13.70 11.97 -23.37
N GLU A 196 -14.84 11.30 -23.41
CA GLU A 196 -15.92 11.70 -24.32
C GLU A 196 -16.59 12.95 -23.73
N PHE A 197 -16.28 14.10 -24.31
CA PHE A 197 -17.03 15.30 -23.98
C PHE A 197 -18.38 15.18 -24.69
N THR A 198 -19.44 14.89 -23.98
CA THR A 198 -20.80 15.16 -24.45
C THR A 198 -20.90 16.67 -24.58
N GLN A 199 -21.03 17.18 -25.84
CA GLN A 199 -21.43 18.57 -26.05
C GLN A 199 -22.78 18.74 -25.32
N VAL A 200 -22.73 19.51 -24.26
CA VAL A 200 -23.98 20.05 -23.69
C VAL A 200 -24.41 21.14 -24.67
N ASP A 201 -25.35 20.80 -25.56
CA ASP A 201 -26.01 21.79 -26.42
C ASP A 201 -26.64 22.85 -25.49
N GLY A 202 -26.09 24.11 -25.58
CA GLY A 202 -26.56 25.25 -24.83
C GLY A 202 -27.84 25.87 -25.46
#